data_d0b89ecaa9a851836d71a43d13e35253
#
_entry.id   d0b89ecaa9a851836d71a43d13e35253
#
_cell.length_a   1.000
_cell.length_b   1.000
_cell.length_c   1.000
_cell.angle_alpha   90.00
_cell.angle_beta   90.00
_cell.angle_gamma   90.00
#
_symmetry.space_group_name_H-M   'P 1'
#
loop_
_entity.id
_entity.type
_entity.pdbx_description
1 polymer ?
#
loop_
_entity_poly.entity_id
_entity_poly.type
_entity_poly.pdbx_seq_one_letter_code
_entity_poly.pdbx_strand_id
1 'polypeptide(L)'
;FFSSILDGIEQTANEAGYNILICQTGEDVQKEIRSVQTLIGSRVAGMLVGVSKQTAQLHHLQEVLDNSIPLVLYDRPCPSLPCDQVVSDDYMGAFNAVEYLIQTGKRKVMFMSSSFQLEVSRRRYQGWRDALMRYHIPIHDNMIVECDTRSGAIIATPRILQSEDRPEAIFCVNDDCAAG
;
A
#
# COMPACT_ATOMS: atom_id res chain seq x y z
N PHE A 1 -8.17 -5.69 6.46
CA PHE A 1 -8.26 -4.83 5.27
C PHE A 1 -8.68 -5.63 4.03
N PHE A 2 -7.84 -6.56 3.49
CA PHE A 2 -8.16 -7.29 2.26
C PHE A 2 -9.41 -8.16 2.37
N SER A 3 -9.69 -8.79 3.52
CA SER A 3 -10.92 -9.56 3.72
C SER A 3 -12.16 -8.69 3.53
N SER A 4 -12.19 -7.48 4.11
CA SER A 4 -13.33 -6.58 3.98
C SER A 4 -13.52 -6.06 2.54
N ILE A 5 -12.42 -5.90 1.78
CA ILE A 5 -12.49 -5.57 0.35
C ILE A 5 -13.12 -6.73 -0.42
N LEU A 6 -12.66 -7.96 -0.18
CA LEU A 6 -13.19 -9.16 -0.83
C LEU A 6 -14.68 -9.37 -0.51
N ASP A 7 -15.08 -9.19 0.75
CA ASP A 7 -16.50 -9.29 1.16
C ASP A 7 -17.37 -8.29 0.38
N GLY A 8 -16.90 -7.03 0.23
CA GLY A 8 -17.62 -6.01 -0.52
C GLY A 8 -17.70 -6.29 -2.02
N ILE A 9 -16.61 -6.80 -2.61
CA ILE A 9 -16.56 -7.21 -4.02
C ILE A 9 -17.51 -8.38 -4.25
N GLU A 10 -17.48 -9.40 -3.38
CA GLU A 10 -18.32 -10.59 -3.50
C GLU A 10 -19.80 -10.24 -3.41
N GLN A 11 -20.18 -9.44 -2.43
CA GLN A 11 -21.56 -9.00 -2.27
C GLN A 11 -22.04 -8.26 -3.52
N THR A 12 -21.28 -7.25 -3.98
CA THR A 12 -21.68 -6.42 -5.12
C THR A 12 -21.76 -7.23 -6.43
N ALA A 13 -20.79 -8.12 -6.64
CA ALA A 13 -20.79 -8.97 -7.83
C ALA A 13 -21.96 -9.96 -7.85
N ASN A 14 -22.25 -10.60 -6.71
CA ASN A 14 -23.38 -11.53 -6.58
C ASN A 14 -24.72 -10.84 -6.81
N GLU A 15 -24.92 -9.63 -6.28
CA GLU A 15 -26.12 -8.81 -6.52
C GLU A 15 -26.29 -8.48 -8.02
N ALA A 16 -25.17 -8.32 -8.74
CA ALA A 16 -25.15 -8.07 -10.18
C ALA A 16 -25.18 -9.36 -11.04
N GLY A 17 -25.25 -10.54 -10.43
CA GLY A 17 -25.34 -11.83 -11.12
C GLY A 17 -24.00 -12.36 -11.61
N TYR A 18 -22.87 -11.89 -11.10
CA TYR A 18 -21.53 -12.38 -11.41
C TYR A 18 -21.02 -13.36 -10.37
N ASN A 19 -20.28 -14.37 -10.81
CA ASN A 19 -19.48 -15.23 -9.95
C ASN A 19 -18.04 -14.69 -9.86
N ILE A 20 -17.41 -14.84 -8.70
CA ILE A 20 -16.04 -14.40 -8.48
C ILE A 20 -15.06 -15.57 -8.56
N LEU A 21 -13.93 -15.34 -9.24
CA LEU A 21 -12.75 -16.19 -9.24
C LEU A 21 -11.64 -15.45 -8.48
N ILE A 22 -11.17 -16.00 -7.37
CA ILE A 22 -10.13 -15.38 -6.54
C ILE A 22 -8.79 -16.06 -6.83
N CYS A 23 -7.78 -15.24 -7.19
CA CYS A 23 -6.39 -15.66 -7.34
C CYS A 23 -5.52 -14.94 -6.30
N GLN A 24 -4.74 -15.70 -5.53
CA GLN A 24 -3.80 -15.15 -4.55
C GLN A 24 -2.37 -15.28 -5.07
N THR A 25 -1.68 -14.16 -5.18
CA THR A 25 -0.29 -14.11 -5.69
C THR A 25 0.76 -14.21 -4.58
N GLY A 26 0.42 -13.80 -3.35
CA GLY A 26 1.36 -13.75 -2.23
C GLY A 26 2.52 -12.79 -2.48
N GLU A 27 2.28 -11.66 -3.15
CA GLU A 27 3.27 -10.64 -3.55
C GLU A 27 4.31 -11.15 -4.56
N ASP A 28 4.06 -12.27 -5.23
CA ASP A 28 4.94 -12.87 -6.25
C ASP A 28 4.47 -12.46 -7.65
N VAL A 29 5.29 -11.67 -8.35
CA VAL A 29 4.98 -11.17 -9.70
C VAL A 29 4.80 -12.29 -10.73
N GLN A 30 5.51 -13.41 -10.59
CA GLN A 30 5.36 -14.54 -11.51
C GLN A 30 4.02 -15.26 -11.32
N LYS A 31 3.53 -15.34 -10.09
CA LYS A 31 2.18 -15.83 -9.82
C LYS A 31 1.12 -14.87 -10.30
N GLU A 32 1.35 -13.55 -10.17
CA GLU A 32 0.45 -12.52 -10.68
C GLU A 32 0.29 -12.65 -12.21
N ILE A 33 1.41 -12.70 -12.95
CA ILE A 33 1.42 -12.89 -14.41
C ILE A 33 0.63 -14.15 -14.81
N ARG A 34 0.94 -15.30 -14.19
CA ARG A 34 0.24 -16.56 -14.50
C ARG A 34 -1.25 -16.50 -14.19
N SER A 35 -1.64 -15.87 -13.09
CA SER A 35 -3.04 -15.70 -12.72
C SER A 35 -3.79 -14.85 -13.74
N VAL A 36 -3.21 -13.72 -14.15
CA VAL A 36 -3.78 -12.84 -15.18
C VAL A 36 -3.96 -13.60 -16.50
N GLN A 37 -2.93 -14.31 -16.97
CA GLN A 37 -3.01 -15.11 -18.20
C GLN A 37 -4.08 -16.21 -18.13
N THR A 38 -4.21 -16.87 -16.97
CA THR A 38 -5.25 -17.88 -16.74
C THR A 38 -6.64 -17.27 -16.83
N LEU A 39 -6.84 -16.08 -16.24
CA LEU A 39 -8.12 -15.39 -16.25
C LEU A 39 -8.48 -14.87 -17.66
N ILE A 40 -7.50 -14.36 -18.42
CA ILE A 40 -7.69 -14.01 -19.84
C ILE A 40 -8.17 -15.24 -20.62
N GLY A 41 -7.47 -16.39 -20.45
CA GLY A 41 -7.85 -17.64 -21.11
C GLY A 41 -9.22 -18.18 -20.68
N SER A 42 -9.65 -17.85 -19.47
CA SER A 42 -10.98 -18.22 -18.94
C SER A 42 -12.09 -17.28 -19.38
N ARG A 43 -11.79 -16.24 -20.15
CA ARG A 43 -12.74 -15.26 -20.69
C ARG A 43 -13.61 -14.63 -19.62
N VAL A 44 -12.99 -14.17 -18.53
CA VAL A 44 -13.69 -13.45 -17.46
C VAL A 44 -14.31 -12.16 -17.97
N ALA A 45 -15.43 -11.73 -17.37
CA ALA A 45 -16.14 -10.51 -17.75
C ALA A 45 -15.40 -9.21 -17.38
N GLY A 46 -14.47 -9.28 -16.42
CA GLY A 46 -13.62 -8.18 -15.97
C GLY A 46 -12.63 -8.65 -14.91
N MET A 47 -11.66 -7.80 -14.57
CA MET A 47 -10.65 -8.08 -13.54
C MET A 47 -10.56 -6.94 -12.55
N LEU A 48 -10.47 -7.30 -11.26
CA LEU A 48 -10.09 -6.42 -10.17
C LEU A 48 -8.72 -6.88 -9.66
N VAL A 49 -7.71 -6.02 -9.73
CA VAL A 49 -6.33 -6.41 -9.43
C VAL A 49 -5.71 -5.52 -8.36
N GLY A 50 -5.28 -6.12 -7.25
CA GLY A 50 -4.34 -5.53 -6.32
C GLY A 50 -2.92 -5.91 -6.73
N VAL A 51 -2.18 -4.97 -7.29
CA VAL A 51 -0.85 -5.22 -7.87
C VAL A 51 0.15 -5.63 -6.78
N SER A 52 0.99 -6.63 -7.08
CA SER A 52 2.05 -7.14 -6.19
C SER A 52 3.12 -6.07 -5.92
N LYS A 53 3.72 -6.07 -4.72
CA LYS A 53 4.84 -5.16 -4.37
C LYS A 53 6.05 -5.31 -5.31
N GLN A 54 6.23 -6.50 -5.87
CA GLN A 54 7.36 -6.81 -6.75
C GLN A 54 7.11 -6.43 -8.21
N THR A 55 5.91 -5.98 -8.55
CA THR A 55 5.53 -5.68 -9.93
C THR A 55 6.12 -4.35 -10.37
N ALA A 56 7.22 -4.41 -11.11
CA ALA A 56 7.88 -3.25 -11.71
C ALA A 56 7.45 -3.00 -13.17
N GLN A 57 6.98 -4.05 -13.87
CA GLN A 57 6.54 -3.98 -15.26
C GLN A 57 5.09 -4.41 -15.37
N LEU A 58 4.30 -3.69 -16.15
CA LEU A 58 2.85 -3.82 -16.22
C LEU A 58 2.35 -4.49 -17.50
N HIS A 59 3.22 -5.17 -18.27
CA HIS A 59 2.89 -5.76 -19.56
C HIS A 59 1.71 -6.74 -19.47
N HIS A 60 1.68 -7.59 -18.44
CA HIS A 60 0.58 -8.56 -18.23
C HIS A 60 -0.76 -7.88 -17.92
N LEU A 61 -0.74 -6.70 -17.30
CA LEU A 61 -1.95 -5.91 -17.06
C LEU A 61 -2.36 -5.14 -18.31
N GLN A 62 -1.41 -4.67 -19.12
CA GLN A 62 -1.70 -4.10 -20.42
C GLN A 62 -2.34 -5.15 -21.36
N GLU A 63 -1.89 -6.41 -21.30
CA GLU A 63 -2.48 -7.52 -22.06
C GLU A 63 -3.98 -7.72 -21.74
N VAL A 64 -4.43 -7.46 -20.50
CA VAL A 64 -5.86 -7.49 -20.13
C VAL A 64 -6.64 -6.46 -20.95
N LEU A 65 -6.13 -5.22 -21.02
CA LEU A 65 -6.75 -4.13 -21.78
C LEU A 65 -6.73 -4.39 -23.29
N ASP A 66 -5.63 -4.94 -23.79
CA ASP A 66 -5.47 -5.29 -25.21
C ASP A 66 -6.46 -6.39 -25.64
N ASN A 67 -6.86 -7.25 -24.69
CA ASN A 67 -7.92 -8.24 -24.89
C ASN A 67 -9.34 -7.66 -24.66
N SER A 68 -9.47 -6.34 -24.50
CA SER A 68 -10.74 -5.65 -24.24
C SER A 68 -11.48 -6.17 -23.00
N ILE A 69 -10.75 -6.63 -21.99
CA ILE A 69 -11.29 -7.04 -20.70
C ILE A 69 -11.27 -5.82 -19.77
N PRO A 70 -12.41 -5.39 -19.20
CA PRO A 70 -12.45 -4.33 -18.20
C PRO A 70 -11.51 -4.61 -17.04
N LEU A 71 -10.62 -3.66 -16.71
CA LEU A 71 -9.67 -3.76 -15.64
C LEU A 71 -9.87 -2.63 -14.65
N VAL A 72 -9.93 -2.96 -13.36
CA VAL A 72 -9.90 -2.00 -12.27
C VAL A 72 -8.76 -2.38 -11.31
N LEU A 73 -7.88 -1.44 -11.01
CA LEU A 73 -6.86 -1.62 -9.98
C LEU A 73 -7.41 -1.15 -8.63
N TYR A 74 -6.99 -1.80 -7.55
CA TYR A 74 -7.30 -1.34 -6.20
C TYR A 74 -6.07 -1.37 -5.30
N ASP A 75 -6.11 -0.58 -4.22
CA ASP A 75 -5.05 -0.43 -3.21
C ASP A 75 -3.77 0.25 -3.76
N ARG A 76 -3.11 -0.34 -4.74
CA ARG A 76 -1.84 0.18 -5.29
C ARG A 76 -2.05 0.80 -6.68
N PRO A 77 -1.96 2.15 -6.77
CA PRO A 77 -2.16 2.82 -8.04
C PRO A 77 -1.00 2.57 -9.01
N CYS A 78 -1.36 2.44 -10.30
CA CYS A 78 -0.45 2.38 -11.42
C CYS A 78 -0.84 3.46 -12.45
N PRO A 79 -0.42 4.72 -12.26
CA PRO A 79 -0.87 5.85 -13.11
C PRO A 79 -0.57 5.71 -14.61
N SER A 80 0.37 4.83 -14.97
CA SER A 80 0.73 4.56 -16.37
C SER A 80 -0.25 3.64 -17.10
N LEU A 81 -1.16 2.95 -16.38
CA LEU A 81 -2.18 2.12 -17.00
C LEU A 81 -3.47 2.90 -17.23
N PRO A 82 -4.04 2.90 -18.45
CA PRO A 82 -5.28 3.60 -18.76
C PRO A 82 -6.52 2.79 -18.32
N CYS A 83 -6.67 2.57 -17.01
CA CYS A 83 -7.80 1.86 -16.42
C CYS A 83 -8.29 2.57 -15.15
N ASP A 84 -9.50 2.22 -14.72
CA ASP A 84 -10.05 2.73 -13.46
C ASP A 84 -9.26 2.23 -12.25
N GLN A 85 -9.16 3.07 -11.21
CA GLN A 85 -8.40 2.75 -10.01
C GLN A 85 -9.16 3.20 -8.76
N VAL A 86 -9.28 2.30 -7.79
CA VAL A 86 -9.89 2.56 -6.49
C VAL A 86 -8.79 2.55 -5.44
N VAL A 87 -8.46 3.71 -4.91
CA VAL A 87 -7.33 3.90 -3.99
C VAL A 87 -7.73 4.70 -2.76
N SER A 88 -7.02 4.50 -1.66
CA SER A 88 -7.13 5.35 -0.48
C SER A 88 -6.38 6.65 -0.69
N ASP A 89 -6.78 7.70 0.03
CA ASP A 89 -6.00 8.93 0.08
C ASP A 89 -4.83 8.77 1.07
N ASP A 90 -3.80 8.06 0.61
CA ASP A 90 -2.60 7.75 1.39
C ASP A 90 -1.87 8.99 1.89
N TYR A 91 -1.89 10.07 1.12
CA TYR A 91 -1.27 11.33 1.52
C TYR A 91 -2.03 11.95 2.70
N MET A 92 -3.34 12.17 2.56
CA MET A 92 -4.13 12.80 3.62
C MET A 92 -4.23 11.90 4.86
N GLY A 93 -4.34 10.57 4.67
CA GLY A 93 -4.32 9.63 5.78
C GLY A 93 -3.05 9.73 6.62
N ALA A 94 -1.88 9.74 5.96
CA ALA A 94 -0.58 9.89 6.62
C ALA A 94 -0.43 11.29 7.25
N PHE A 95 -0.80 12.34 6.52
CA PHE A 95 -0.76 13.71 7.03
C PHE A 95 -1.58 13.85 8.32
N ASN A 96 -2.83 13.42 8.33
CA ASN A 96 -3.71 13.52 9.47
C ASN A 96 -3.22 12.70 10.67
N ALA A 97 -2.71 11.48 10.44
CA ALA A 97 -2.18 10.63 11.49
C ALA A 97 -0.96 11.28 12.17
N VAL A 98 -0.03 11.81 11.38
CA VAL A 98 1.18 12.48 11.90
C VAL A 98 0.82 13.82 12.56
N GLU A 99 -0.10 14.59 11.97
CA GLU A 99 -0.60 15.83 12.58
C GLU A 99 -1.22 15.55 13.95
N TYR A 100 -2.01 14.48 14.09
CA TYR A 100 -2.57 14.06 15.38
C TYR A 100 -1.47 13.78 16.41
N LEU A 101 -0.41 13.05 16.04
CA LEU A 101 0.74 12.81 16.93
C LEU A 101 1.39 14.11 17.37
N ILE A 102 1.57 15.06 16.45
CA ILE A 102 2.15 16.37 16.75
C ILE A 102 1.25 17.18 17.70
N GLN A 103 -0.07 17.16 17.47
CA GLN A 103 -1.05 17.85 18.33
C GLN A 103 -1.10 17.26 19.75
N THR A 104 -0.78 15.97 19.92
CA THR A 104 -0.60 15.34 21.24
C THR A 104 0.74 15.65 21.90
N GLY A 105 1.53 16.55 21.32
CA GLY A 105 2.78 17.05 21.89
C GLY A 105 4.05 16.34 21.39
N LYS A 106 3.95 15.39 20.45
CA LYS A 106 5.13 14.69 19.92
C LYS A 106 5.88 15.59 18.91
N ARG A 107 7.22 15.57 19.01
CA ARG A 107 8.09 16.36 18.11
C ARG A 107 9.10 15.51 17.34
N LYS A 108 9.42 14.33 17.85
CA LYS A 108 10.24 13.33 17.18
C LYS A 108 9.36 12.20 16.68
N VAL A 109 8.82 12.32 15.47
CA VAL A 109 7.96 11.31 14.83
C VAL A 109 8.73 10.59 13.76
N MET A 110 9.14 9.35 14.03
CA MET A 110 9.83 8.49 13.05
C MET A 110 8.83 7.89 12.06
N PHE A 111 9.27 7.65 10.83
CA PHE A 111 8.50 6.94 9.82
C PHE A 111 9.11 5.55 9.55
N MET A 112 8.37 4.49 9.86
CA MET A 112 8.66 3.15 9.39
C MET A 112 8.00 2.93 8.03
N SER A 113 8.80 2.96 6.97
CA SER A 113 8.39 2.96 5.57
C SER A 113 8.52 1.58 4.93
N SER A 114 7.80 1.35 3.85
CA SER A 114 8.17 0.31 2.87
C SER A 114 8.98 0.92 1.73
N SER A 115 9.34 0.10 0.74
CA SER A 115 10.11 0.57 -0.41
C SER A 115 9.48 1.79 -1.09
N PHE A 116 10.25 2.82 -1.35
CA PHE A 116 9.83 4.01 -2.10
C PHE A 116 9.59 3.77 -3.60
N GLN A 117 9.78 2.55 -4.09
CA GLN A 117 9.32 2.17 -5.43
C GLN A 117 7.78 2.13 -5.50
N LEU A 118 7.12 1.88 -4.36
CA LEU A 118 5.66 1.87 -4.27
C LEU A 118 5.09 3.29 -4.16
N GLU A 119 4.09 3.61 -4.98
CA GLU A 119 3.40 4.89 -4.95
C GLU A 119 2.75 5.17 -3.58
N VAL A 120 2.14 4.14 -2.98
CA VAL A 120 1.57 4.20 -1.61
C VAL A 120 2.60 4.71 -0.61
N SER A 121 3.83 4.17 -0.65
CA SER A 121 4.90 4.58 0.28
C SER A 121 5.34 6.01 0.05
N ARG A 122 5.45 6.44 -1.22
CA ARG A 122 5.79 7.83 -1.56
C ARG A 122 4.73 8.80 -1.06
N ARG A 123 3.44 8.49 -1.24
CA ARG A 123 2.33 9.33 -0.78
C ARG A 123 2.28 9.42 0.73
N ARG A 124 2.43 8.30 1.45
CA ARG A 124 2.49 8.29 2.92
C ARG A 124 3.70 9.06 3.45
N TYR A 125 4.85 8.91 2.81
CA TYR A 125 6.04 9.72 3.12
C TYR A 125 5.79 11.22 2.93
N GLN A 126 5.17 11.61 1.82
CA GLN A 126 4.85 13.02 1.57
C GLN A 126 3.92 13.57 2.65
N GLY A 127 2.87 12.81 3.04
CA GLY A 127 1.97 13.21 4.13
C GLY A 127 2.70 13.38 5.47
N TRP A 128 3.56 12.42 5.84
CA TRP A 128 4.40 12.49 7.04
C TRP A 128 5.31 13.72 7.01
N ARG A 129 6.04 13.92 5.91
CA ARG A 129 6.96 15.04 5.72
C ARG A 129 6.24 16.39 5.83
N ASP A 130 5.14 16.55 5.11
CA ASP A 130 4.44 17.82 5.02
C ASP A 130 3.73 18.16 6.33
N ALA A 131 3.28 17.17 7.10
CA ALA A 131 2.79 17.37 8.46
C ALA A 131 3.89 17.92 9.37
N LEU A 132 5.10 17.33 9.37
CA LEU A 132 6.23 17.85 10.14
C LEU A 132 6.62 19.27 9.72
N MET A 133 6.70 19.52 8.40
CA MET A 133 7.04 20.84 7.85
C MET A 133 6.01 21.90 8.25
N ARG A 134 4.72 21.60 8.23
CA ARG A 134 3.64 22.51 8.67
C ARG A 134 3.83 23.01 10.10
N TYR A 135 4.37 22.16 10.97
CA TYR A 135 4.62 22.47 12.37
C TYR A 135 6.08 22.88 12.62
N HIS A 136 6.86 23.17 11.58
CA HIS A 136 8.27 23.60 11.65
C HIS A 136 9.16 22.61 12.41
N ILE A 137 8.87 21.30 12.34
CA ILE A 137 9.68 20.24 12.94
C ILE A 137 10.74 19.83 11.92
N PRO A 138 12.05 19.90 12.28
CA PRO A 138 13.12 19.53 11.37
C PRO A 138 13.08 18.02 11.08
N ILE A 139 13.42 17.67 9.83
CA ILE A 139 13.46 16.28 9.34
C ILE A 139 14.91 15.89 9.16
N HIS A 140 15.30 14.74 9.68
CA HIS A 140 16.62 14.16 9.57
C HIS A 140 16.53 12.76 8.97
N ASP A 141 17.57 12.32 8.26
CA ASP A 141 17.58 11.03 7.55
C ASP A 141 17.39 9.82 8.49
N ASN A 142 17.85 9.93 9.76
CA ASN A 142 17.67 8.91 10.77
C ASN A 142 16.22 8.76 11.28
N MET A 143 15.31 9.62 10.84
CA MET A 143 13.87 9.51 11.16
C MET A 143 13.11 8.57 10.22
N ILE A 144 13.77 7.96 9.25
CA ILE A 144 13.17 7.05 8.30
C ILE A 144 13.86 5.70 8.37
N VAL A 145 13.06 4.65 8.54
CA VAL A 145 13.55 3.25 8.56
C VAL A 145 12.70 2.43 7.61
N GLU A 146 13.33 1.74 6.66
CA GLU A 146 12.61 0.83 5.78
C GLU A 146 12.27 -0.46 6.54
N CYS A 147 10.99 -0.62 6.83
CA CYS A 147 10.44 -1.74 7.58
C CYS A 147 8.93 -1.79 7.38
N ASP A 148 8.42 -2.77 6.64
CA ASP A 148 7.01 -2.89 6.29
C ASP A 148 6.34 -4.21 6.71
N THR A 149 7.06 -5.02 7.48
CA THR A 149 6.58 -6.31 8.00
C THR A 149 6.68 -6.35 9.52
N ARG A 150 5.81 -7.15 10.12
CA ARG A 150 5.81 -7.39 11.56
C ARG A 150 7.16 -7.91 12.08
N SER A 151 7.72 -8.90 11.40
CA SER A 151 9.01 -9.48 11.78
C SER A 151 10.16 -8.46 11.68
N GLY A 152 10.15 -7.61 10.64
CA GLY A 152 11.10 -6.52 10.50
C GLY A 152 10.98 -5.50 11.64
N ALA A 153 9.75 -5.13 12.02
CA ALA A 153 9.49 -4.21 13.11
C ALA A 153 9.95 -4.76 14.47
N ILE A 154 9.69 -6.03 14.77
CA ILE A 154 10.20 -6.70 15.98
C ILE A 154 11.73 -6.60 16.09
N ILE A 155 12.45 -6.69 14.97
CA ILE A 155 13.92 -6.60 14.93
C ILE A 155 14.40 -5.13 15.05
N ALA A 156 13.73 -4.21 14.36
CA ALA A 156 14.16 -2.80 14.26
C ALA A 156 13.83 -2.00 15.54
N THR A 157 12.63 -2.19 16.10
CA THR A 157 12.09 -1.38 17.21
C THR A 157 12.99 -1.35 18.45
N PRO A 158 13.55 -2.47 18.96
CA PRO A 158 14.44 -2.42 20.12
C PRO A 158 15.68 -1.54 19.91
N ARG A 159 16.26 -1.55 18.71
CA ARG A 159 17.43 -0.71 18.36
C ARG A 159 17.05 0.77 18.30
N ILE A 160 15.89 1.08 17.73
CA ILE A 160 15.35 2.44 17.63
C ILE A 160 15.12 3.01 19.05
N LEU A 161 14.49 2.25 19.93
CA LEU A 161 14.14 2.70 21.28
C LEU A 161 15.35 2.80 22.22
N GLN A 162 16.44 2.08 21.95
CA GLN A 162 17.71 2.14 22.71
C GLN A 162 18.63 3.26 22.24
N SER A 163 18.34 3.91 21.10
CA SER A 163 19.17 5.01 20.62
C SER A 163 19.07 6.25 21.52
N GLU A 164 20.15 7.02 21.63
CA GLU A 164 20.13 8.31 22.36
C GLU A 164 19.11 9.28 21.75
N ASP A 165 18.91 9.17 20.44
CA ASP A 165 17.97 10.00 19.67
C ASP A 165 16.63 9.28 19.39
N ARG A 166 16.16 8.52 20.36
CA ARG A 166 14.92 7.75 20.23
C ARG A 166 13.72 8.64 19.87
N PRO A 167 12.79 8.14 19.02
CA PRO A 167 11.57 8.86 18.67
C PRO A 167 10.59 8.93 19.87
N GLU A 168 9.73 9.92 19.84
CA GLU A 168 8.60 10.07 20.78
C GLU A 168 7.33 9.41 20.27
N ALA A 169 7.27 9.18 18.93
CA ALA A 169 6.23 8.44 18.25
C ALA A 169 6.78 7.80 16.97
N ILE A 170 6.13 6.73 16.54
CA ILE A 170 6.44 6.05 15.29
C ILE A 170 5.17 6.02 14.44
N PHE A 171 5.25 6.55 13.23
CA PHE A 171 4.24 6.39 12.21
C PHE A 171 4.66 5.21 11.32
N CYS A 172 3.86 4.15 11.30
CA CYS A 172 4.13 2.95 10.51
C CYS A 172 3.37 3.00 9.18
N VAL A 173 4.02 2.52 8.12
CA VAL A 173 3.43 2.46 6.77
C VAL A 173 2.17 1.60 6.70
N ASN A 174 2.02 0.61 7.59
CA ASN A 174 0.86 -0.28 7.68
C ASN A 174 0.70 -0.85 9.10
N ASP A 175 -0.46 -1.48 9.36
CA ASP A 175 -0.81 -2.08 10.66
C ASP A 175 0.07 -3.29 11.01
N ASP A 176 0.51 -4.07 10.03
CA ASP A 176 1.37 -5.23 10.27
C ASP A 176 2.73 -4.81 10.84
N CYS A 177 3.30 -3.73 10.30
CA CYS A 177 4.49 -3.10 10.86
C CYS A 177 4.22 -2.52 12.26
N ALA A 178 3.09 -1.86 12.47
CA ALA A 178 2.75 -1.26 13.76
C ALA A 178 2.52 -2.30 14.86
N ALA A 179 2.09 -3.51 14.51
CA ALA A 179 1.87 -4.62 15.44
C ALA A 179 3.15 -5.37 15.86
N GLY A 180 4.30 -5.06 15.26
CA GLY A 180 5.62 -5.62 15.58
C GLY A 180 6.36 -4.79 16.59
#